data_13be571570cf27da793a33bc4c520454
#
_entry.id   13be571570cf27da793a33bc4c520454
#
_cell.length_a   1.000
_cell.length_b   1.000
_cell.length_c   1.000
_cell.angle_alpha   90.00
_cell.angle_beta   90.00
_cell.angle_gamma   90.00
#
_symmetry.space_group_name_H-M   'P 1'
#
loop_
_entity.id
_entity.type
_entity.pdbx_description
1 polymer ?
#
loop_
_entity_poly.entity_id
_entity_poly.type
_entity_poly.pdbx_seq_one_letter_code
_entity_poly.pdbx_strand_id
1 'polypeptide(L)'
;VGSLSGGQRRRADLARLLLKDWDILALDEPTNHLDLESITALNDGLIRYPETILFTSHDHQFVQTVADRIIEISGNTILDRKGTYDEFLADFDEEQLKKY
;
A
#
# COMPACT_ATOMS: atom_id res chain seq x y z
N VAL A 1 21.64 -17.95 -10.46
CA VAL A 1 20.90 -16.88 -9.77
C VAL A 1 20.73 -15.65 -10.64
N GLY A 2 21.55 -15.51 -11.68
CA GLY A 2 21.46 -14.39 -12.60
C GLY A 2 20.34 -14.48 -13.64
N SER A 3 19.51 -15.53 -13.60
CA SER A 3 18.52 -15.78 -14.64
C SER A 3 17.07 -15.44 -14.25
N LEU A 4 16.87 -14.79 -13.11
CA LEU A 4 15.53 -14.39 -12.70
C LEU A 4 15.02 -13.23 -13.55
N SER A 5 13.74 -13.28 -13.94
CA SER A 5 13.09 -12.15 -14.59
C SER A 5 12.94 -11.00 -13.60
N GLY A 6 12.64 -9.78 -14.11
CA GLY A 6 12.39 -8.62 -13.27
C GLY A 6 11.27 -8.85 -12.26
N GLY A 7 10.16 -9.48 -12.69
CA GLY A 7 9.04 -9.81 -11.83
C GLY A 7 9.38 -10.83 -10.75
N GLN A 8 10.15 -11.86 -11.12
CA GLN A 8 10.59 -12.90 -10.17
C GLN A 8 11.53 -12.31 -9.13
N ARG A 9 12.45 -11.44 -9.54
CA ARG A 9 13.35 -10.76 -8.62
C ARG A 9 12.60 -9.87 -7.66
N ARG A 10 11.64 -9.10 -8.15
CA ARG A 10 10.79 -8.23 -7.34
C ARG A 10 10.05 -9.04 -6.28
N ARG A 11 9.46 -10.16 -6.68
CA ARG A 11 8.72 -11.04 -5.79
C ARG A 11 9.62 -11.63 -4.71
N ALA A 12 10.82 -12.06 -5.06
CA ALA A 12 11.80 -12.61 -4.12
C ALA A 12 12.25 -11.54 -3.12
N ASP A 13 12.49 -10.31 -3.57
CA ASP A 13 12.90 -9.21 -2.70
C ASP A 13 11.80 -8.86 -1.69
N LEU A 14 10.54 -8.79 -2.14
CA LEU A 14 9.41 -8.51 -1.26
C LEU A 14 9.22 -9.62 -0.22
N ALA A 15 9.33 -10.88 -0.64
CA ALA A 15 9.23 -12.01 0.28
C ALA A 15 10.33 -11.95 1.35
N ARG A 16 11.54 -11.59 0.97
CA ARG A 16 12.66 -11.44 1.90
C ARG A 16 12.40 -10.35 2.94
N LEU A 17 11.83 -9.22 2.52
CA LEU A 17 11.49 -8.14 3.43
C LEU A 17 10.44 -8.58 4.45
N LEU A 18 9.44 -9.34 4.02
CA LEU A 18 8.36 -9.79 4.89
C LEU A 18 8.78 -10.86 5.89
N LEU A 19 9.90 -11.53 5.66
CA LEU A 19 10.41 -12.57 6.56
C LEU A 19 11.09 -12.02 7.81
N LYS A 20 11.39 -10.73 7.84
CA LYS A 20 12.04 -10.09 9.00
C LYS A 20 11.05 -9.18 9.71
N ASP A 21 11.20 -9.08 11.02
CA ASP A 21 10.39 -8.18 11.85
C ASP A 21 11.05 -6.80 11.90
N TRP A 22 10.70 -5.97 10.94
CA TRP A 22 11.12 -4.56 10.94
C TRP A 22 10.14 -3.76 11.79
N ASP A 23 10.64 -2.74 12.51
CA ASP A 23 9.75 -1.82 13.24
C ASP A 23 8.89 -1.01 12.29
N ILE A 24 9.46 -0.59 11.17
CA ILE A 24 8.78 0.12 10.10
C ILE A 24 9.22 -0.46 8.77
N LEU A 25 8.27 -0.85 7.95
CA LEU A 25 8.52 -1.33 6.60
C LEU A 25 8.00 -0.28 5.61
N ALA A 26 8.89 0.26 4.78
CA ALA A 26 8.53 1.26 3.78
C ALA A 26 8.58 0.65 2.38
N LEU A 27 7.48 0.76 1.65
CA LEU A 27 7.33 0.20 0.30
C LEU A 27 6.83 1.28 -0.66
N ASP A 28 7.46 1.38 -1.83
CA ASP A 28 7.06 2.31 -2.88
C ASP A 28 6.49 1.54 -4.06
N GLU A 29 5.19 1.73 -4.33
CA GLU A 29 4.47 1.04 -5.40
C GLU A 29 4.74 -0.47 -5.42
N PRO A 30 4.47 -1.18 -4.30
CA PRO A 30 4.91 -2.57 -4.16
C PRO A 30 4.23 -3.54 -5.13
N THR A 31 3.08 -3.18 -5.70
CA THR A 31 2.37 -4.04 -6.66
C THR A 31 2.84 -3.89 -8.10
N ASN A 32 3.70 -2.90 -8.39
CA ASN A 32 4.21 -2.70 -9.74
C ASN A 32 4.98 -3.93 -10.22
N HIS A 33 4.71 -4.33 -11.47
CA HIS A 33 5.36 -5.47 -12.13
C HIS A 33 5.07 -6.83 -11.51
N LEU A 34 4.04 -6.92 -10.64
CA LEU A 34 3.59 -8.19 -10.09
C LEU A 34 2.37 -8.70 -10.85
N ASP A 35 2.26 -10.02 -10.99
CA ASP A 35 1.04 -10.64 -11.49
C ASP A 35 -0.04 -10.69 -10.40
N LEU A 36 -1.26 -11.03 -10.77
CA LEU A 36 -2.39 -11.03 -9.85
C LEU A 36 -2.17 -11.97 -8.66
N GLU A 37 -1.60 -13.15 -8.90
CA GLU A 37 -1.33 -14.12 -7.84
C GLU A 37 -0.32 -13.57 -6.83
N SER A 38 0.73 -12.92 -7.33
CA SER A 38 1.74 -12.30 -6.48
C SER A 38 1.19 -11.12 -5.69
N ILE A 39 0.32 -10.32 -6.27
CA ILE A 39 -0.36 -9.22 -5.58
C ILE A 39 -1.22 -9.76 -4.43
N THR A 40 -1.95 -10.83 -4.67
CA THR A 40 -2.77 -11.47 -3.63
C THR A 40 -1.90 -11.98 -2.48
N ALA A 41 -0.78 -12.63 -2.79
CA ALA A 41 0.15 -13.11 -1.78
C ALA A 41 0.77 -11.95 -0.98
N LEU A 42 1.12 -10.86 -1.65
CA LEU A 42 1.64 -9.67 -1.00
C LEU A 42 0.60 -9.05 -0.07
N ASN A 43 -0.64 -8.92 -0.52
CA ASN A 43 -1.75 -8.43 0.32
C ASN A 43 -1.84 -9.22 1.63
N ASP A 44 -1.87 -10.54 1.52
CA ASP A 44 -1.98 -11.41 2.70
C ASP A 44 -0.80 -11.23 3.64
N GLY A 45 0.41 -11.13 3.09
CA GLY A 45 1.62 -10.91 3.87
C GLY A 45 1.60 -9.58 4.62
N LEU A 46 1.15 -8.51 3.96
CA LEU A 46 1.09 -7.18 4.57
C LEU A 46 0.00 -7.08 5.62
N ILE A 47 -1.16 -7.70 5.40
CA ILE A 47 -2.24 -7.72 6.38
C ILE A 47 -1.80 -8.42 7.67
N ARG A 48 -0.98 -9.46 7.55
CA ARG A 48 -0.46 -10.23 8.68
C ARG A 48 0.80 -9.64 9.31
N TYR A 49 1.39 -8.62 8.69
CA TYR A 49 2.63 -8.03 9.19
C TYR A 49 2.37 -7.36 10.54
N PRO A 50 3.16 -7.70 11.59
CA PRO A 50 2.84 -7.28 12.97
C PRO A 50 3.17 -5.83 13.29
N GLU A 51 3.97 -5.18 12.46
CA GLU A 51 4.46 -3.83 12.74
C GLU A 51 3.94 -2.81 11.73
N THR A 52 4.44 -1.59 11.81
CA THR A 52 3.99 -0.49 10.95
C THR A 52 4.49 -0.65 9.52
N ILE A 53 3.59 -0.50 8.57
CA ILE A 53 3.91 -0.47 7.14
C ILE A 53 3.52 0.88 6.58
N LEU A 54 4.47 1.52 5.89
CA LEU A 54 4.22 2.75 5.14
C LEU A 54 4.41 2.42 3.66
N PHE A 55 3.40 2.67 2.84
CA PHE A 55 3.53 2.37 1.42
C PHE A 55 2.85 3.43 0.56
N THR A 56 3.29 3.53 -0.69
CA THR A 56 2.63 4.33 -1.71
C THR A 56 2.03 3.39 -2.74
N SER A 57 0.86 3.72 -3.26
CA SER A 57 0.23 2.92 -4.32
C SER A 57 -0.85 3.71 -5.04
N HIS A 58 -0.99 3.45 -6.34
CA HIS A 58 -2.12 3.92 -7.16
C HIS A 58 -3.17 2.82 -7.38
N ASP A 59 -2.95 1.65 -6.83
CA ASP A 59 -3.87 0.52 -6.94
C ASP A 59 -4.94 0.62 -5.85
N HIS A 60 -6.16 1.03 -6.24
CA HIS A 60 -7.27 1.22 -5.31
C HIS A 60 -7.57 -0.05 -4.49
N GLN A 61 -7.62 -1.20 -5.15
CA GLN A 61 -7.92 -2.46 -4.48
C GLN A 61 -6.88 -2.82 -3.44
N PHE A 62 -5.62 -2.60 -3.75
CA PHE A 62 -4.52 -2.84 -2.82
C PHE A 62 -4.61 -1.91 -1.61
N VAL A 63 -4.79 -0.62 -1.84
CA VAL A 63 -4.92 0.37 -0.76
C VAL A 63 -6.13 0.05 0.12
N GLN A 64 -7.27 -0.26 -0.49
CA GLN A 64 -8.50 -0.57 0.23
C GLN A 64 -8.35 -1.79 1.14
N THR A 65 -7.60 -2.80 0.69
CA THR A 65 -7.45 -4.07 1.42
C THR A 65 -6.43 -3.98 2.55
N VAL A 66 -5.37 -3.20 2.37
CA VAL A 66 -4.21 -3.20 3.27
C VAL A 66 -4.19 -2.00 4.20
N ALA A 67 -4.54 -0.81 3.71
CA ALA A 67 -4.37 0.41 4.48
C ALA A 67 -5.48 0.61 5.51
N ASP A 68 -5.09 1.00 6.71
CA ASP A 68 -6.01 1.42 7.77
C ASP A 68 -5.86 2.91 8.12
N ARG A 69 -5.02 3.61 7.40
CA ARG A 69 -4.78 5.04 7.56
C ARG A 69 -4.28 5.61 6.24
N ILE A 70 -4.87 6.69 5.80
CA ILE A 70 -4.53 7.33 4.54
C ILE A 70 -3.95 8.72 4.80
N ILE A 71 -2.80 8.98 4.19
CA ILE A 71 -2.18 10.30 4.23
C ILE A 71 -2.09 10.81 2.80
N GLU A 72 -2.78 11.90 2.52
CA GLU A 72 -2.73 12.53 1.20
C GLU A 72 -1.91 13.80 1.28
N ILE A 73 -0.92 13.91 0.40
CA ILE A 73 -0.08 15.09 0.27
C ILE A 73 -0.42 15.76 -1.06
N SER A 74 -0.96 16.97 -0.99
CA SER A 74 -1.40 17.71 -2.17
C SER A 74 -1.02 19.16 -2.03
N GLY A 75 -0.10 19.64 -2.89
CA GLY A 75 0.39 21.01 -2.80
C GLY A 75 1.02 21.28 -1.45
N ASN A 76 0.48 22.27 -0.72
CA ASN A 76 0.96 22.62 0.62
C ASN A 76 0.11 21.99 1.73
N THR A 77 -0.77 21.04 1.39
CA THR A 77 -1.73 20.48 2.32
C THR A 77 -1.44 18.99 2.57
N ILE A 78 -1.57 18.58 3.82
CA ILE A 78 -1.48 17.19 4.22
C ILE A 78 -2.79 16.82 4.88
N LEU A 79 -3.48 15.80 4.34
CA LEU A 79 -4.68 15.23 4.93
C LEU A 79 -4.34 13.86 5.51
N ASP A 80 -4.68 13.66 6.77
CA ASP A 80 -4.39 12.43 7.51
C ASP A 80 -5.70 11.92 8.10
N ARG A 81 -6.15 10.75 7.64
CA ARG A 81 -7.41 10.13 8.07
C ARG A 81 -7.19 8.67 8.44
N LYS A 82 -7.69 8.27 9.59
CA LYS A 82 -7.76 6.86 9.96
C LYS A 82 -8.97 6.23 9.29
N GLY A 83 -8.83 5.00 8.85
CA GLY A 83 -9.89 4.25 8.22
C GLY A 83 -9.48 3.69 6.87
N THR A 84 -10.42 3.11 6.16
CA THR A 84 -10.18 2.53 4.84
C THR A 84 -10.13 3.61 3.77
N TYR A 85 -9.64 3.22 2.58
CA TYR A 85 -9.57 4.13 1.44
C TYR A 85 -10.98 4.58 1.00
N ASP A 86 -11.97 3.71 1.05
CA ASP A 86 -13.34 4.07 0.70
C ASP A 86 -13.93 5.07 1.69
N GLU A 87 -13.62 4.91 2.97
CA GLU A 87 -14.02 5.90 4.00
C GLU A 87 -13.36 7.26 3.76
N PHE A 88 -12.08 7.25 3.39
CA PHE A 88 -11.35 8.47 3.05
C PHE A 88 -11.98 9.19 1.86
N LEU A 89 -12.33 8.46 0.80
CA LEU A 89 -12.98 9.03 -0.37
C LEU A 89 -14.35 9.62 -0.04
N ALA A 90 -15.12 8.96 0.81
CA ALA A 90 -16.43 9.45 1.25
C ALA A 90 -16.29 10.78 2.01
N ASP A 91 -15.36 10.88 2.94
CA ASP A 91 -15.08 12.09 3.68
C ASP A 91 -14.60 13.22 2.76
N PHE A 92 -13.74 12.90 1.82
CA PHE A 92 -13.24 13.86 0.83
C PHE A 92 -14.38 14.43 -0.03
N ASP A 93 -15.27 13.57 -0.50
CA ASP A 93 -16.41 13.99 -1.30
C ASP A 93 -17.36 14.90 -0.49
N GLU A 94 -17.60 14.58 0.78
CA GLU A 94 -18.41 15.45 1.65
C GLU A 94 -17.78 16.83 1.84
N GLU A 95 -16.46 16.89 2.06
CA GLU A 95 -15.75 18.16 2.19
C GLU A 95 -15.81 18.98 0.89
N GLN A 96 -15.69 18.31 -0.27
CA GLN A 96 -15.80 18.99 -1.56
C GLN A 96 -17.20 19.53 -1.78
N LEU A 97 -18.23 18.78 -1.41
CA LEU A 97 -19.60 19.22 -1.51
C LEU A 97 -19.91 20.43 -0.62
N LYS A 98 -19.30 20.51 0.55
CA LYS A 98 -19.47 21.62 1.48
C LYS A 98 -18.81 22.93 1.01
N LYS A 99 -17.87 22.84 0.08
CA LYS A 99 -17.18 24.02 -0.48
C LYS A 99 -17.98 24.71 -1.58
N TYR A 100 -18.99 24.08 -2.08
CA TYR A 100 -19.86 24.56 -3.13
C TYR A 100 -21.27 24.73 -2.61
#